data_e059c40d958cba8483217ce245de5336
#
_entry.id   e059c40d958cba8483217ce245de5336
#
_cell.length_a   1.000
_cell.length_b   1.000
_cell.length_c   1.000
_cell.angle_alpha   90.00
_cell.angle_beta   90.00
_cell.angle_gamma   90.00
#
_symmetry.space_group_name_H-M   'P 1'
#
loop_
_entity.id
_entity.type
_entity.pdbx_description
1 polymer ?
#
loop_
_entity_poly.entity_id
_entity_poly.type
_entity_poly.pdbx_seq_one_letter_code
_entity_poly.pdbx_strand_id
1 'polypeptide(L)'
;RYTSDDGAYTIREDFLQHVREVVEWAREADLFVILNVHHEAWINEPNFAADAEKIGEQLTAMWRQIADTFADFDQHVIFEGMNEPRAQGTNYEWSGNAACYAAVNYLNQVFVNTIRKDAKGCNAERCLMIPGYAATSSPAGTAAIALPTVDGEAAANIIVSVHSYDPQTFCLQDTQTTFDPEKDGAKINRVFENIKETFLDRGIPVVMGETGATNTNGNHDERAKWAYCVAQNAQRYG
;
A
#
# COMPACT_ATOMS: atom_id res chain seq x y z
N ARG A 1 16.18 15.77 -2.77
CA ARG A 1 15.43 15.06 -3.82
C ARG A 1 16.12 13.75 -4.13
N TYR A 2 15.36 12.69 -4.33
CA TYR A 2 15.87 11.36 -4.70
C TYR A 2 15.93 11.18 -6.23
N THR A 3 15.29 12.05 -7.03
CA THR A 3 15.37 12.06 -8.50
C THR A 3 16.25 13.21 -8.99
N SER A 4 16.86 13.01 -10.16
CA SER A 4 17.57 14.04 -10.91
C SER A 4 16.57 14.99 -11.61
N ASP A 5 16.96 16.24 -11.83
CA ASP A 5 16.15 17.22 -12.58
C ASP A 5 16.41 17.10 -14.11
N ASP A 6 16.37 15.87 -14.64
CA ASP A 6 16.65 15.54 -16.05
C ASP A 6 15.39 15.37 -16.91
N GLY A 7 14.22 15.51 -16.31
CA GLY A 7 12.94 15.30 -16.99
C GLY A 7 12.63 13.84 -17.33
N ALA A 8 13.53 12.91 -17.01
CA ALA A 8 13.37 11.47 -17.27
C ALA A 8 12.99 10.68 -16.02
N TYR A 9 12.79 11.36 -14.89
CA TYR A 9 12.50 10.75 -13.57
C TYR A 9 13.60 9.78 -13.10
N THR A 10 14.86 10.07 -13.43
CA THR A 10 16.02 9.26 -13.04
C THR A 10 16.19 9.28 -11.53
N ILE A 11 16.20 8.12 -10.89
CA ILE A 11 16.51 7.99 -9.45
C ILE A 11 18.03 8.20 -9.31
N ARG A 12 18.43 9.03 -8.37
CA ARG A 12 19.85 9.28 -8.09
C ARG A 12 20.53 7.99 -7.69
N GLU A 13 21.69 7.70 -8.30
CA GLU A 13 22.42 6.47 -8.06
C GLU A 13 22.83 6.28 -6.60
N ASP A 14 23.31 7.35 -5.94
CA ASP A 14 23.68 7.32 -4.53
C ASP A 14 22.49 7.00 -3.60
N PHE A 15 21.30 7.51 -3.93
CA PHE A 15 20.08 7.20 -3.18
C PHE A 15 19.63 5.75 -3.40
N LEU A 16 19.62 5.29 -4.65
CA LEU A 16 19.20 3.92 -4.99
C LEU A 16 20.16 2.90 -4.38
N GLN A 17 21.46 3.17 -4.39
CA GLN A 17 22.48 2.35 -3.73
C GLN A 17 22.25 2.27 -2.22
N HIS A 18 21.94 3.40 -1.57
CA HIS A 18 21.63 3.41 -0.14
C HIS A 18 20.37 2.57 0.19
N VAL A 19 19.32 2.69 -0.64
CA VAL A 19 18.12 1.84 -0.47
C VAL A 19 18.48 0.35 -0.61
N ARG A 20 19.32 0.00 -1.58
CA ARG A 20 19.81 -1.37 -1.78
C ARG A 20 20.55 -1.88 -0.54
N GLU A 21 21.45 -1.10 0.03
CA GLU A 21 22.19 -1.46 1.26
C GLU A 21 21.23 -1.74 2.44
N VAL A 22 20.20 -0.90 2.63
CA VAL A 22 19.20 -1.11 3.69
C VAL A 22 18.42 -2.40 3.47
N VAL A 23 18.05 -2.72 2.23
CA VAL A 23 17.37 -3.96 1.88
C VAL A 23 18.28 -5.18 2.11
N GLU A 24 19.58 -5.08 1.79
CA GLU A 24 20.57 -6.12 2.06
C GLU A 24 20.70 -6.41 3.56
N TRP A 25 20.79 -5.37 4.41
CA TRP A 25 20.82 -5.55 5.87
C TRP A 25 19.55 -6.22 6.43
N ALA A 26 18.39 -5.85 5.91
CA ALA A 26 17.13 -6.49 6.31
C ALA A 26 17.11 -7.97 5.92
N ARG A 27 17.59 -8.31 4.72
CA ARG A 27 17.70 -9.71 4.25
C ARG A 27 18.73 -10.52 5.06
N GLU A 28 19.86 -9.92 5.41
CA GLU A 28 20.84 -10.56 6.31
C GLU A 28 20.25 -10.88 7.68
N ALA A 29 19.26 -10.09 8.12
CA ALA A 29 18.49 -10.33 9.33
C ALA A 29 17.29 -11.27 9.14
N ASP A 30 17.16 -11.93 7.97
CA ASP A 30 16.06 -12.83 7.60
C ASP A 30 14.67 -12.16 7.66
N LEU A 31 14.60 -10.88 7.25
CA LEU A 31 13.36 -10.12 7.21
C LEU A 31 12.80 -10.03 5.79
N PHE A 32 11.47 -10.03 5.69
CA PHE A 32 10.79 -9.58 4.49
C PHE A 32 10.81 -8.06 4.39
N VAL A 33 10.97 -7.54 3.19
CA VAL A 33 11.03 -6.10 2.91
C VAL A 33 9.93 -5.74 1.93
N ILE A 34 9.10 -4.78 2.30
CA ILE A 34 8.16 -4.12 1.38
C ILE A 34 8.81 -2.81 0.92
N LEU A 35 9.10 -2.72 -0.37
CA LEU A 35 9.65 -1.53 -1.01
C LEU A 35 8.56 -0.83 -1.79
N ASN A 36 8.30 0.44 -1.51
CA ASN A 36 7.24 1.18 -2.17
C ASN A 36 7.66 2.58 -2.66
N VAL A 37 6.81 3.16 -3.49
CA VAL A 37 6.84 4.59 -3.85
C VAL A 37 5.90 5.30 -2.88
N HIS A 38 6.48 6.01 -1.88
CA HIS A 38 5.78 6.50 -0.70
C HIS A 38 5.68 8.03 -0.69
N HIS A 39 4.54 8.60 -0.27
CA HIS A 39 4.28 10.05 -0.09
C HIS A 39 4.73 10.95 -1.24
N GLU A 40 4.48 10.53 -2.46
CA GLU A 40 4.90 11.26 -3.64
C GLU A 40 3.88 12.36 -4.00
N ALA A 41 4.32 13.62 -3.94
CA ALA A 41 3.45 14.76 -4.26
C ALA A 41 2.87 14.68 -5.68
N TRP A 42 3.63 14.14 -6.63
CA TRP A 42 3.17 13.98 -8.02
C TRP A 42 2.12 12.87 -8.21
N ILE A 43 1.94 11.96 -7.24
CA ILE A 43 0.82 11.02 -7.18
C ILE A 43 -0.38 11.69 -6.51
N ASN A 44 -0.13 12.39 -5.38
CA ASN A 44 -1.17 12.92 -4.51
C ASN A 44 -1.52 14.37 -4.87
N GLU A 45 -2.09 14.57 -6.04
CA GLU A 45 -2.49 15.86 -6.58
C GLU A 45 -4.03 16.00 -6.57
N PRO A 46 -4.60 17.23 -6.46
CA PRO A 46 -6.05 17.42 -6.54
C PRO A 46 -6.68 16.87 -7.82
N ASN A 47 -5.94 16.89 -8.92
CA ASN A 47 -6.35 16.39 -10.22
C ASN A 47 -5.99 14.91 -10.46
N PHE A 48 -5.71 14.15 -9.41
CA PHE A 48 -5.24 12.76 -9.46
C PHE A 48 -5.89 11.92 -10.55
N ALA A 49 -7.23 11.92 -10.64
CA ALA A 49 -7.94 11.11 -11.63
C ALA A 49 -7.76 11.62 -13.07
N ALA A 50 -7.65 12.93 -13.27
CA ALA A 50 -7.44 13.51 -14.58
C ALA A 50 -6.00 13.33 -15.08
N ASP A 51 -5.03 13.32 -14.17
CA ASP A 51 -3.60 13.21 -14.44
C ASP A 51 -3.08 11.76 -14.40
N ALA A 52 -3.96 10.76 -14.32
CA ALA A 52 -3.59 9.35 -14.13
C ALA A 52 -2.61 8.83 -15.21
N GLU A 53 -2.76 9.24 -16.48
CA GLU A 53 -1.84 8.84 -17.55
C GLU A 53 -0.43 9.41 -17.32
N LYS A 54 -0.31 10.69 -16.99
CA LYS A 54 0.96 11.34 -16.66
C LYS A 54 1.63 10.73 -15.43
N ILE A 55 0.83 10.45 -14.38
CA ILE A 55 1.29 9.75 -13.19
C ILE A 55 1.80 8.35 -13.58
N GLY A 56 1.10 7.64 -14.45
CA GLY A 56 1.49 6.32 -14.94
C GLY A 56 2.82 6.32 -15.71
N GLU A 57 3.10 7.35 -16.51
CA GLU A 57 4.40 7.50 -17.20
C GLU A 57 5.55 7.63 -16.18
N GLN A 58 5.40 8.49 -15.19
CA GLN A 58 6.40 8.67 -14.14
C GLN A 58 6.56 7.41 -13.29
N LEU A 59 5.46 6.78 -12.91
CA LEU A 59 5.45 5.52 -12.15
C LEU A 59 6.20 4.41 -12.90
N THR A 60 5.96 4.30 -14.21
CA THR A 60 6.67 3.37 -15.09
C THR A 60 8.17 3.63 -15.11
N ALA A 61 8.59 4.89 -15.28
CA ALA A 61 10.01 5.25 -15.33
C ALA A 61 10.73 4.92 -14.01
N MET A 62 10.09 5.17 -12.88
CA MET A 62 10.66 4.87 -11.56
C MET A 62 10.70 3.36 -11.29
N TRP A 63 9.60 2.64 -11.51
CA TRP A 63 9.54 1.21 -11.22
C TRP A 63 10.43 0.37 -12.13
N ARG A 64 10.74 0.80 -13.37
CA ARG A 64 11.75 0.13 -14.19
C ARG A 64 13.13 0.16 -13.54
N GLN A 65 13.55 1.31 -13.00
CA GLN A 65 14.83 1.45 -12.35
C GLN A 65 14.90 0.62 -11.04
N ILE A 66 13.82 0.65 -10.25
CA ILE A 66 13.71 -0.15 -9.03
C ILE A 66 13.74 -1.65 -9.39
N ALA A 67 12.93 -2.08 -10.35
CA ALA A 67 12.87 -3.47 -10.77
C ALA A 67 14.22 -4.01 -11.29
N ASP A 68 14.95 -3.20 -12.06
CA ASP A 68 16.29 -3.57 -12.54
C ASP A 68 17.30 -3.67 -11.39
N THR A 69 17.24 -2.77 -10.42
CA THR A 69 18.16 -2.73 -9.26
C THR A 69 17.97 -3.92 -8.33
N PHE A 70 16.74 -4.40 -8.17
CA PHE A 70 16.39 -5.48 -7.24
C PHE A 70 16.05 -6.80 -7.93
N ALA A 71 16.39 -6.95 -9.21
CA ALA A 71 16.05 -8.15 -9.99
C ALA A 71 16.66 -9.45 -9.44
N ASP A 72 17.82 -9.36 -8.80
CA ASP A 72 18.56 -10.46 -8.19
C ASP A 72 18.13 -10.82 -6.76
N PHE A 73 17.29 -9.99 -6.14
CA PHE A 73 16.72 -10.29 -4.82
C PHE A 73 15.56 -11.28 -4.93
N ASP A 74 15.50 -12.22 -4.01
CA ASP A 74 14.49 -13.27 -3.97
C ASP A 74 13.12 -12.79 -3.43
N GLN A 75 12.26 -13.73 -3.04
CA GLN A 75 10.90 -13.48 -2.56
C GLN A 75 10.80 -12.71 -1.24
N HIS A 76 11.90 -12.48 -0.54
CA HIS A 76 11.90 -11.65 0.66
C HIS A 76 11.69 -10.17 0.34
N VAL A 77 11.91 -9.75 -0.91
CA VAL A 77 11.63 -8.39 -1.36
C VAL A 77 10.30 -8.36 -2.12
N ILE A 78 9.35 -7.64 -1.57
CA ILE A 78 8.02 -7.41 -2.12
C ILE A 78 7.96 -5.98 -2.65
N PHE A 79 7.36 -5.76 -3.81
CA PHE A 79 7.16 -4.41 -4.35
C PHE A 79 5.72 -3.96 -4.12
N GLU A 80 5.55 -2.79 -3.53
CA GLU A 80 4.25 -2.12 -3.39
C GLU A 80 4.20 -0.91 -4.30
N GLY A 81 3.29 -0.91 -5.26
CA GLY A 81 3.26 0.02 -6.38
C GLY A 81 3.21 1.49 -5.96
N MET A 82 2.39 1.80 -4.97
CA MET A 82 2.15 3.12 -4.39
C MET A 82 1.72 2.95 -2.94
N ASN A 83 1.84 4.02 -2.12
CA ASN A 83 1.39 3.99 -0.72
C ASN A 83 -0.12 4.29 -0.60
N GLU A 84 -0.51 5.54 -0.62
CA GLU A 84 -1.89 6.03 -0.45
C GLU A 84 -2.27 6.98 -1.60
N PRO A 85 -2.44 6.48 -2.82
CA PRO A 85 -2.77 7.31 -3.98
C PRO A 85 -4.13 7.97 -3.80
N ARG A 86 -4.18 9.31 -3.83
CA ARG A 86 -5.40 10.08 -3.56
C ARG A 86 -5.41 11.48 -4.16
N ALA A 87 -6.58 12.04 -4.34
CA ALA A 87 -6.81 13.43 -4.77
C ALA A 87 -6.69 14.37 -3.56
N GLN A 88 -5.45 14.66 -3.15
CA GLN A 88 -5.14 15.43 -1.95
C GLN A 88 -5.71 16.86 -2.04
N GLY A 89 -6.24 17.36 -0.91
CA GLY A 89 -6.80 18.71 -0.81
C GLY A 89 -8.22 18.85 -1.37
N THR A 90 -8.85 17.76 -1.82
CA THR A 90 -10.26 17.78 -2.25
C THR A 90 -11.20 17.32 -1.13
N ASN A 91 -12.50 17.59 -1.28
CA ASN A 91 -13.51 17.13 -0.33
C ASN A 91 -13.76 15.60 -0.37
N TYR A 92 -13.19 14.92 -1.32
CA TYR A 92 -13.23 13.45 -1.47
C TYR A 92 -11.82 12.81 -1.32
N GLU A 93 -10.87 13.54 -0.72
CA GLU A 93 -9.49 13.07 -0.52
C GLU A 93 -9.42 11.66 0.07
N TRP A 94 -10.20 11.38 1.10
CA TRP A 94 -10.17 10.09 1.80
C TRP A 94 -11.28 9.13 1.39
N SER A 95 -12.37 9.63 0.79
CA SER A 95 -13.49 8.78 0.37
C SER A 95 -13.40 8.32 -1.09
N GLY A 96 -12.71 9.08 -1.93
CA GLY A 96 -12.69 8.87 -3.36
C GLY A 96 -14.03 9.08 -4.06
N ASN A 97 -14.04 8.76 -5.33
CA ASN A 97 -15.21 8.65 -6.19
C ASN A 97 -14.90 7.67 -7.33
N ALA A 98 -15.85 7.40 -8.21
CA ALA A 98 -15.68 6.43 -9.29
C ALA A 98 -14.49 6.73 -10.21
N ALA A 99 -14.21 8.01 -10.52
CA ALA A 99 -13.06 8.39 -11.33
C ALA A 99 -11.73 8.14 -10.60
N CYS A 100 -11.68 8.43 -9.29
CA CYS A 100 -10.52 8.16 -8.46
C CYS A 100 -10.23 6.65 -8.35
N TYR A 101 -11.26 5.83 -8.17
CA TYR A 101 -11.11 4.37 -8.12
C TYR A 101 -10.62 3.81 -9.46
N ALA A 102 -11.15 4.29 -10.57
CA ALA A 102 -10.69 3.90 -11.90
C ALA A 102 -9.22 4.30 -12.14
N ALA A 103 -8.81 5.48 -11.68
CA ALA A 103 -7.43 5.95 -11.80
C ALA A 103 -6.45 5.05 -11.00
N VAL A 104 -6.79 4.69 -9.75
CA VAL A 104 -5.94 3.77 -8.96
C VAL A 104 -5.83 2.41 -9.62
N ASN A 105 -6.94 1.84 -10.10
CA ASN A 105 -6.93 0.56 -10.81
C ASN A 105 -6.07 0.63 -12.09
N TYR A 106 -6.15 1.73 -12.84
CA TYR A 106 -5.27 1.97 -13.99
C TYR A 106 -3.79 2.01 -13.57
N LEU A 107 -3.44 2.75 -12.52
CA LEU A 107 -2.06 2.85 -12.03
C LEU A 107 -1.52 1.53 -11.49
N ASN A 108 -2.34 0.73 -10.80
CA ASN A 108 -1.99 -0.62 -10.39
C ASN A 108 -1.71 -1.52 -11.59
N GLN A 109 -2.50 -1.42 -12.67
CA GLN A 109 -2.26 -2.14 -13.91
C GLN A 109 -0.95 -1.70 -14.58
N VAL A 110 -0.67 -0.39 -14.62
CA VAL A 110 0.59 0.17 -15.13
C VAL A 110 1.78 -0.38 -14.33
N PHE A 111 1.71 -0.37 -13.00
CA PHE A 111 2.75 -0.92 -12.14
C PHE A 111 3.02 -2.39 -12.43
N VAL A 112 1.98 -3.23 -12.42
CA VAL A 112 2.13 -4.67 -12.67
C VAL A 112 2.69 -4.95 -14.07
N ASN A 113 2.20 -4.26 -15.09
CA ASN A 113 2.74 -4.36 -16.44
C ASN A 113 4.23 -3.98 -16.50
N THR A 114 4.63 -2.93 -15.78
CA THR A 114 6.01 -2.46 -15.73
C THR A 114 6.95 -3.50 -15.15
N ILE A 115 6.52 -4.22 -14.11
CA ILE A 115 7.35 -5.25 -13.47
C ILE A 115 7.34 -6.57 -14.26
N ARG A 116 6.20 -6.97 -14.83
CA ARG A 116 6.03 -8.28 -15.49
C ARG A 116 6.51 -8.28 -16.94
N LYS A 117 6.37 -7.16 -17.65
CA LYS A 117 6.86 -7.05 -19.02
C LYS A 117 8.39 -7.05 -19.02
N ASP A 118 8.97 -7.96 -19.76
CA ASP A 118 10.43 -8.13 -19.86
C ASP A 118 11.08 -8.37 -18.48
N ALA A 119 10.38 -9.07 -17.58
CA ALA A 119 10.82 -9.33 -16.22
C ALA A 119 12.20 -9.97 -16.17
N LYS A 120 13.09 -9.40 -15.36
CA LYS A 120 14.45 -9.91 -15.13
C LYS A 120 14.54 -10.59 -13.77
N GLY A 121 15.36 -11.65 -13.70
CA GLY A 121 15.63 -12.35 -12.44
C GLY A 121 14.36 -12.78 -11.74
N CYS A 122 14.24 -12.47 -10.44
CA CYS A 122 13.10 -12.87 -9.62
C CYS A 122 11.81 -12.05 -9.86
N ASN A 123 11.84 -11.01 -10.70
CA ASN A 123 10.68 -10.13 -10.91
C ASN A 123 9.50 -10.84 -11.60
N ALA A 124 9.73 -11.94 -12.30
CA ALA A 124 8.66 -12.73 -12.91
C ALA A 124 7.70 -13.31 -11.85
N GLU A 125 8.26 -13.76 -10.73
CA GLU A 125 7.52 -14.43 -9.65
C GLU A 125 7.38 -13.58 -8.38
N ARG A 126 7.94 -12.37 -8.36
CA ARG A 126 7.92 -11.48 -7.19
C ARG A 126 6.49 -11.17 -6.75
N CYS A 127 6.23 -11.18 -5.44
CA CYS A 127 4.99 -10.66 -4.90
C CYS A 127 4.89 -9.16 -5.15
N LEU A 128 3.75 -8.72 -5.69
CA LEU A 128 3.43 -7.33 -5.95
C LEU A 128 2.25 -6.91 -5.08
N MET A 129 2.40 -5.84 -4.31
CA MET A 129 1.33 -5.27 -3.52
C MET A 129 0.69 -4.10 -4.25
N ILE A 130 -0.63 -4.05 -4.22
CA ILE A 130 -1.42 -3.00 -4.83
C ILE A 130 -2.38 -2.37 -3.82
N PRO A 131 -2.37 -1.05 -3.64
CA PRO A 131 -3.35 -0.37 -2.80
C PRO A 131 -4.66 -0.14 -3.54
N GLY A 132 -5.74 0.02 -2.78
CA GLY A 132 -6.92 0.74 -3.24
C GLY A 132 -6.71 2.26 -3.16
N TYR A 133 -7.75 3.04 -3.47
CA TYR A 133 -7.71 4.49 -3.28
C TYR A 133 -7.46 4.83 -1.81
N ALA A 134 -6.45 5.67 -1.54
CA ALA A 134 -5.97 6.02 -0.20
C ALA A 134 -5.64 4.79 0.68
N ALA A 135 -5.36 3.63 0.09
CA ALA A 135 -5.21 2.33 0.76
C ALA A 135 -6.32 2.01 1.78
N THR A 136 -7.50 2.61 1.62
CA THR A 136 -8.59 2.55 2.61
C THR A 136 -9.11 1.14 2.83
N SER A 137 -9.42 0.82 4.09
CA SER A 137 -10.14 -0.40 4.50
C SER A 137 -11.66 -0.29 4.40
N SER A 138 -12.19 0.87 3.94
CA SER A 138 -13.64 1.08 3.84
C SER A 138 -14.30 0.14 2.83
N PRO A 139 -15.55 -0.31 3.06
CA PRO A 139 -16.23 -1.23 2.15
C PRO A 139 -16.33 -0.71 0.70
N ALA A 140 -16.58 0.58 0.52
CA ALA A 140 -16.68 1.17 -0.82
C ALA A 140 -15.32 1.17 -1.54
N GLY A 141 -14.23 1.51 -0.82
CA GLY A 141 -12.89 1.54 -1.39
C GLY A 141 -12.36 0.14 -1.71
N THR A 142 -12.53 -0.81 -0.81
CA THR A 142 -12.10 -2.21 -1.03
C THR A 142 -12.87 -2.89 -2.15
N ALA A 143 -14.19 -2.71 -2.21
CA ALA A 143 -15.04 -3.27 -3.28
C ALA A 143 -14.72 -2.69 -4.67
N ALA A 144 -14.11 -1.51 -4.76
CA ALA A 144 -13.74 -0.87 -6.01
C ALA A 144 -12.39 -1.35 -6.59
N ILE A 145 -11.62 -2.14 -5.84
CA ILE A 145 -10.31 -2.64 -6.29
C ILE A 145 -10.52 -3.68 -7.40
N ALA A 146 -9.97 -3.42 -8.57
CA ALA A 146 -9.85 -4.37 -9.65
C ALA A 146 -8.44 -5.00 -9.64
N LEU A 147 -8.38 -6.32 -9.61
CA LEU A 147 -7.09 -7.01 -9.69
C LEU A 147 -6.48 -6.84 -11.08
N PRO A 148 -5.17 -6.53 -11.18
CA PRO A 148 -4.48 -6.42 -12.46
C PRO A 148 -4.44 -7.74 -13.22
N THR A 149 -4.27 -7.63 -14.53
CA THR A 149 -4.12 -8.79 -15.43
C THR A 149 -2.78 -8.75 -16.18
N VAL A 150 -2.30 -9.90 -16.60
CA VAL A 150 -1.15 -10.05 -17.50
C VAL A 150 -1.60 -10.97 -18.63
N ASP A 151 -1.46 -10.51 -19.89
CA ASP A 151 -1.88 -11.24 -21.08
C ASP A 151 -3.37 -11.69 -21.05
N GLY A 152 -4.22 -10.90 -20.38
CA GLY A 152 -5.67 -11.15 -20.25
C GLY A 152 -6.06 -12.09 -19.11
N GLU A 153 -5.11 -12.70 -18.41
CA GLU A 153 -5.34 -13.55 -17.25
C GLU A 153 -5.05 -12.79 -15.94
N ALA A 154 -5.64 -13.24 -14.83
CA ALA A 154 -5.36 -12.66 -13.52
C ALA A 154 -3.87 -12.71 -13.20
N ALA A 155 -3.28 -11.58 -12.84
CA ALA A 155 -1.87 -11.52 -12.49
C ALA A 155 -1.58 -12.39 -11.26
N ALA A 156 -0.52 -13.20 -11.34
CA ALA A 156 -0.09 -14.05 -10.24
C ALA A 156 0.66 -13.24 -9.17
N ASN A 157 0.67 -13.76 -7.93
CA ASN A 157 1.43 -13.22 -6.80
C ASN A 157 1.06 -11.75 -6.48
N ILE A 158 -0.24 -11.43 -6.54
CA ILE A 158 -0.77 -10.12 -6.16
C ILE A 158 -1.25 -10.16 -4.71
N ILE A 159 -0.87 -9.16 -3.94
CA ILE A 159 -1.30 -8.90 -2.56
C ILE A 159 -2.05 -7.57 -2.56
N VAL A 160 -3.18 -7.48 -1.88
CA VAL A 160 -3.87 -6.21 -1.68
C VAL A 160 -3.31 -5.54 -0.42
N SER A 161 -2.93 -4.25 -0.53
CA SER A 161 -2.52 -3.41 0.58
C SER A 161 -3.71 -2.63 1.11
N VAL A 162 -3.93 -2.66 2.42
CA VAL A 162 -4.92 -1.83 3.11
C VAL A 162 -4.29 -1.17 4.33
N HIS A 163 -4.74 0.04 4.63
CA HIS A 163 -4.39 0.76 5.85
C HIS A 163 -5.63 0.94 6.73
N SER A 164 -5.48 0.72 8.02
CA SER A 164 -6.56 0.94 8.99
C SER A 164 -6.05 1.56 10.26
N TYR A 165 -6.61 2.69 10.59
CA TYR A 165 -6.37 3.42 11.83
C TYR A 165 -7.70 3.54 12.62
N ASP A 166 -8.39 2.41 12.77
CA ASP A 166 -9.68 2.36 13.45
C ASP A 166 -9.55 2.04 14.94
N PRO A 167 -10.35 2.74 15.79
CA PRO A 167 -11.17 3.90 15.45
C PRO A 167 -10.33 5.17 15.30
N GLN A 168 -10.57 5.95 14.26
CA GLN A 168 -9.77 7.16 13.95
C GLN A 168 -9.71 8.16 15.09
N THR A 169 -10.78 8.30 15.89
CA THR A 169 -10.83 9.16 17.07
C THR A 169 -9.78 8.82 18.12
N PHE A 170 -9.43 7.54 18.23
CA PHE A 170 -8.39 7.04 19.14
C PHE A 170 -7.01 6.99 18.46
N CYS A 171 -6.97 6.56 17.19
CA CYS A 171 -5.72 6.28 16.50
C CYS A 171 -5.02 7.52 15.93
N LEU A 172 -5.77 8.49 15.41
CA LEU A 172 -5.22 9.63 14.65
C LEU A 172 -5.65 11.01 15.16
N GLN A 173 -6.86 11.14 15.71
CA GLN A 173 -7.45 12.47 15.95
C GLN A 173 -7.22 13.00 17.37
N ASP A 174 -6.64 12.21 18.28
CA ASP A 174 -6.39 12.56 19.69
C ASP A 174 -7.63 13.03 20.46
N THR A 175 -8.83 12.71 19.97
CA THR A 175 -10.10 13.09 20.57
C THR A 175 -10.64 12.05 21.54
N GLN A 176 -10.02 10.85 21.54
CA GLN A 176 -10.37 9.73 22.43
C GLN A 176 -9.08 9.19 23.05
N THR A 177 -8.99 9.22 24.38
CA THR A 177 -7.79 8.79 25.15
C THR A 177 -7.90 7.38 25.70
N THR A 178 -9.10 6.80 25.71
CA THR A 178 -9.37 5.44 26.21
C THR A 178 -9.88 4.54 25.09
N PHE A 179 -9.52 3.26 25.13
CA PHE A 179 -9.98 2.25 24.20
C PHE A 179 -10.94 1.26 24.88
N ASP A 180 -12.14 1.15 24.35
CA ASP A 180 -13.15 0.20 24.80
C ASP A 180 -13.07 -1.08 23.94
N PRO A 181 -12.60 -2.23 24.48
CA PRO A 181 -12.46 -3.47 23.72
C PRO A 181 -13.78 -3.99 23.12
N GLU A 182 -14.93 -3.70 23.73
CA GLU A 182 -16.24 -4.13 23.16
C GLU A 182 -16.71 -3.18 22.08
N LYS A 183 -16.80 -1.90 22.39
CA LYS A 183 -17.36 -0.88 21.48
C LYS A 183 -16.41 -0.55 20.34
N ASP A 184 -15.16 -0.26 20.63
CA ASP A 184 -14.17 0.12 19.63
C ASP A 184 -13.59 -1.10 18.94
N GLY A 185 -13.45 -2.23 19.67
CA GLY A 185 -13.07 -3.52 19.10
C GLY A 185 -14.06 -4.03 18.05
N ALA A 186 -15.36 -3.72 18.20
CA ALA A 186 -16.34 -4.03 17.17
C ALA A 186 -16.13 -3.25 15.85
N LYS A 187 -15.52 -2.06 15.89
CA LYS A 187 -15.16 -1.31 14.68
C LYS A 187 -13.99 -1.97 13.96
N ILE A 188 -12.97 -2.37 14.73
CA ILE A 188 -11.81 -3.12 14.20
C ILE A 188 -12.28 -4.43 13.58
N ASN A 189 -13.11 -5.22 14.27
CA ASN A 189 -13.64 -6.48 13.76
C ASN A 189 -14.35 -6.30 12.41
N ARG A 190 -15.15 -5.25 12.23
CA ARG A 190 -15.83 -4.96 10.95
C ARG A 190 -14.85 -4.68 9.81
N VAL A 191 -13.70 -4.07 10.08
CA VAL A 191 -12.64 -3.90 9.06
C VAL A 191 -12.15 -5.27 8.60
N PHE A 192 -11.84 -6.17 9.52
CA PHE A 192 -11.36 -7.51 9.18
C PHE A 192 -12.44 -8.38 8.51
N GLU A 193 -13.71 -8.27 8.93
CA GLU A 193 -14.84 -8.93 8.25
C GLU A 193 -14.95 -8.47 6.80
N ASN A 194 -14.89 -7.15 6.56
CA ASN A 194 -14.90 -6.59 5.20
C ASN A 194 -13.73 -7.09 4.34
N ILE A 195 -12.52 -7.12 4.91
CA ILE A 195 -11.33 -7.65 4.22
C ILE A 195 -11.54 -9.13 3.87
N LYS A 196 -12.01 -9.93 4.83
CA LYS A 196 -12.27 -11.34 4.61
C LYS A 196 -13.28 -11.55 3.49
N GLU A 197 -14.45 -10.93 3.57
CA GLU A 197 -15.53 -11.09 2.57
C GLU A 197 -15.12 -10.61 1.17
N THR A 198 -14.35 -9.51 1.11
CA THR A 198 -13.95 -8.91 -0.17
C THR A 198 -12.81 -9.67 -0.83
N PHE A 199 -11.85 -10.17 -0.07
CA PHE A 199 -10.59 -10.70 -0.59
C PHE A 199 -10.28 -12.13 -0.14
N LEU A 200 -10.22 -12.42 1.17
CA LEU A 200 -9.70 -13.69 1.67
C LEU A 200 -10.57 -14.87 1.24
N ASP A 201 -11.89 -14.72 1.26
CA ASP A 201 -12.83 -15.76 0.80
C ASP A 201 -12.70 -16.07 -0.71
N ARG A 202 -12.01 -15.20 -1.45
CA ARG A 202 -11.69 -15.38 -2.87
C ARG A 202 -10.24 -15.84 -3.08
N GLY A 203 -9.50 -16.13 -2.01
CA GLY A 203 -8.09 -16.54 -2.07
C GLY A 203 -7.13 -15.40 -2.41
N ILE A 204 -7.52 -14.15 -2.23
CA ILE A 204 -6.70 -12.97 -2.49
C ILE A 204 -6.03 -12.58 -1.17
N PRO A 205 -4.68 -12.66 -1.06
CA PRO A 205 -3.97 -12.28 0.16
C PRO A 205 -4.02 -10.77 0.37
N VAL A 206 -4.06 -10.38 1.65
CA VAL A 206 -4.09 -8.98 2.08
C VAL A 206 -3.00 -8.72 3.12
N VAL A 207 -2.33 -7.59 3.00
CA VAL A 207 -1.45 -7.07 4.05
C VAL A 207 -2.02 -5.76 4.56
N MET A 208 -2.19 -5.66 5.89
CA MET A 208 -2.44 -4.37 6.53
C MET A 208 -1.09 -3.65 6.64
N GLY A 209 -0.78 -2.84 5.60
CA GLY A 209 0.51 -2.18 5.42
C GLY A 209 0.79 -1.13 6.49
N GLU A 210 -0.27 -0.47 6.95
CA GLU A 210 -0.19 0.52 8.03
C GLU A 210 -1.34 0.37 9.03
N THR A 211 -0.99 0.42 10.31
CA THR A 211 -1.92 0.51 11.43
C THR A 211 -1.17 1.08 12.64
N GLY A 212 -1.85 1.85 13.47
CA GLY A 212 -1.20 2.48 14.60
C GLY A 212 -2.14 3.32 15.45
N ALA A 213 -1.67 3.75 16.62
CA ALA A 213 -2.39 4.68 17.48
C ALA A 213 -1.41 5.68 18.10
N THR A 214 -1.82 6.96 18.13
CA THR A 214 -1.04 8.06 18.67
C THR A 214 -0.81 7.91 20.17
N ASN A 215 0.35 8.39 20.63
CA ASN A 215 0.69 8.39 22.06
C ASN A 215 0.16 9.67 22.74
N THR A 216 -1.15 9.75 22.92
CA THR A 216 -1.80 10.90 23.53
C THR A 216 -1.73 10.82 25.04
N ASN A 217 -1.10 11.80 25.67
CA ASN A 217 -1.03 11.91 27.13
C ASN A 217 -0.54 10.63 27.87
N GLY A 218 0.33 9.87 27.24
CA GLY A 218 0.89 8.67 27.88
C GLY A 218 -0.08 7.50 28.00
N ASN A 219 -1.05 7.37 27.08
CA ASN A 219 -2.08 6.32 27.06
C ASN A 219 -1.56 4.91 26.68
N HIS A 220 -0.41 4.51 27.21
CA HIS A 220 0.28 3.26 26.83
C HIS A 220 -0.59 2.02 27.03
N ASP A 221 -1.29 1.91 28.16
CA ASP A 221 -2.14 0.75 28.45
C ASP A 221 -3.32 0.65 27.49
N GLU A 222 -3.88 1.79 27.10
CA GLU A 222 -5.00 1.85 26.17
C GLU A 222 -4.55 1.46 24.75
N ARG A 223 -3.36 1.91 24.34
CA ARG A 223 -2.74 1.50 23.07
C ARG A 223 -2.40 0.01 23.04
N ALA A 224 -1.97 -0.55 24.18
CA ALA A 224 -1.74 -1.98 24.31
C ALA A 224 -3.03 -2.81 24.12
N LYS A 225 -4.16 -2.36 24.70
CA LYS A 225 -5.48 -2.99 24.49
C LYS A 225 -5.89 -2.92 23.01
N TRP A 226 -5.71 -1.78 22.37
CA TRP A 226 -5.98 -1.59 20.96
C TRP A 226 -5.12 -2.52 20.10
N ALA A 227 -3.80 -2.53 20.30
CA ALA A 227 -2.87 -3.37 19.54
C ALA A 227 -3.19 -4.87 19.71
N TYR A 228 -3.54 -5.28 20.92
CA TYR A 228 -3.99 -6.64 21.21
C TYR A 228 -5.27 -6.99 20.42
N CYS A 229 -6.24 -6.07 20.36
CA CYS A 229 -7.47 -6.26 19.60
C CYS A 229 -7.19 -6.40 18.10
N VAL A 230 -6.31 -5.56 17.52
CA VAL A 230 -5.88 -5.69 16.12
C VAL A 230 -5.22 -7.04 15.87
N ALA A 231 -4.25 -7.42 16.70
CA ALA A 231 -3.52 -8.68 16.56
C ALA A 231 -4.44 -9.91 16.67
N GLN A 232 -5.40 -9.89 17.61
CA GLN A 232 -6.39 -10.97 17.73
C GLN A 232 -7.27 -11.10 16.47
N ASN A 233 -7.71 -9.97 15.89
CA ASN A 233 -8.47 -10.02 14.67
C ASN A 233 -7.62 -10.52 13.49
N ALA A 234 -6.39 -10.06 13.35
CA ALA A 234 -5.47 -10.56 12.33
C ALA A 234 -5.29 -12.09 12.44
N GLN A 235 -5.04 -12.60 13.65
CA GLN A 235 -4.91 -14.04 13.88
C GLN A 235 -6.21 -14.82 13.59
N ARG A 236 -7.37 -14.24 13.89
CA ARG A 236 -8.69 -14.88 13.69
C ARG A 236 -9.06 -15.01 12.23
N TYR A 237 -8.72 -14.03 11.44
CA TYR A 237 -9.14 -13.96 10.04
C TYR A 237 -8.08 -14.46 9.03
N GLY A 238 -6.84 -14.74 9.47
CA GLY A 238 -5.75 -15.25 8.64
C GLY A 238 -4.84 -14.16 8.14
#